data_9d15e78d0009072557e3bb6b9e3a3775
#
_entry.id   9d15e78d0009072557e3bb6b9e3a3775
#
_cell.length_a   1.000
_cell.length_b   1.000
_cell.length_c   1.000
_cell.angle_alpha   90.00
_cell.angle_beta   90.00
_cell.angle_gamma   90.00
#
_symmetry.space_group_name_H-M   'P 1'
#
loop_
_entity.id
_entity.type
_entity.pdbx_description
1 polymer ?
#
loop_
_entity_poly.entity_id
_entity_poly.type
_entity_poly.pdbx_seq_one_letter_code
_entity_poly.pdbx_strand_id
1 'polypeptide(L)'
;GGFELVNSDFLNGLDYKSGTKKVIEELEKIGSGNAKVNYRLRDAVFSRQRYWGEPFPVYYVNGLPQMIDKKHLPIVLPEVEKYLPTEDGQPPLGNATVWAWDVEKSGVVSCELIDNVKVFPLELNTMPGWAGSSWYWMRYMDAHNTEEFANEEALKYWENVDLYIGGSEHATGHLLYSRFWNKFLKDRGYAPTEEPFKKLINQGMILGMSAFVYRFSWLVTCAPSEGLEMIEQMGSFFISKTKYDKIIKGDLVELEKAKELYLKTLANLFPEKAPIDTLGDIHLSSIHVDLSCINDITNELDIEKFKNWREHYANAEFVLEDGKYIVGREVEKMS
;
A
#
# COMPACT_ATOMS: atom_id res chain seq x y z
N GLY A 1 -24.52 -22.25 -5.28
CA GLY A 1 -25.27 -23.45 -5.63
C GLY A 1 -24.31 -24.60 -5.78
N GLY A 2 -24.60 -25.72 -5.15
CA GLY A 2 -23.87 -26.96 -5.39
C GLY A 2 -24.14 -27.45 -6.82
N PHE A 3 -23.15 -28.06 -7.45
CA PHE A 3 -23.36 -28.79 -8.67
C PHE A 3 -23.17 -30.28 -8.43
N GLU A 4 -23.83 -31.09 -9.23
CA GLU A 4 -23.86 -32.55 -9.14
C GLU A 4 -23.35 -33.09 -10.48
N LEU A 5 -22.50 -34.12 -10.42
CA LEU A 5 -21.99 -34.79 -11.62
C LEU A 5 -23.10 -35.68 -12.23
N VAL A 6 -23.30 -35.52 -13.53
CA VAL A 6 -24.27 -36.32 -14.32
C VAL A 6 -23.56 -36.91 -15.53
N ASN A 7 -24.06 -37.96 -16.10
CA ASN A 7 -23.49 -38.68 -17.23
C ASN A 7 -22.02 -39.10 -17.03
N SER A 8 -21.66 -39.43 -15.79
CA SER A 8 -20.28 -39.69 -15.34
C SER A 8 -20.15 -41.07 -14.68
N ASP A 9 -20.98 -42.02 -15.05
CA ASP A 9 -21.01 -43.38 -14.57
C ASP A 9 -21.03 -43.49 -13.03
N PHE A 10 -20.02 -44.09 -12.43
CA PHE A 10 -19.91 -44.26 -10.97
C PHE A 10 -19.76 -42.95 -10.17
N LEU A 11 -19.66 -41.84 -10.84
CA LEU A 11 -19.57 -40.50 -10.22
C LEU A 11 -20.91 -39.75 -10.21
N ASN A 12 -21.97 -40.33 -10.85
CA ASN A 12 -23.27 -39.64 -10.89
C ASN A 12 -23.80 -39.42 -9.46
N GLY A 13 -24.37 -38.23 -9.27
CA GLY A 13 -24.92 -37.83 -7.97
C GLY A 13 -23.88 -37.28 -6.98
N LEU A 14 -22.61 -37.27 -7.32
CA LEU A 14 -21.56 -36.76 -6.44
C LEU A 14 -21.27 -35.29 -6.72
N ASP A 15 -20.93 -34.56 -5.66
CA ASP A 15 -20.35 -33.24 -5.77
C ASP A 15 -18.87 -33.31 -6.23
N TYR A 16 -18.26 -32.16 -6.57
CA TYR A 16 -16.87 -32.09 -7.04
C TYR A 16 -15.87 -32.75 -6.08
N LYS A 17 -16.02 -32.52 -4.78
CA LYS A 17 -15.07 -33.02 -3.76
C LYS A 17 -15.17 -34.51 -3.58
N SER A 18 -16.39 -35.01 -3.49
CA SER A 18 -16.68 -36.45 -3.36
C SER A 18 -16.33 -37.20 -4.65
N GLY A 19 -16.65 -36.61 -5.81
CA GLY A 19 -16.29 -37.16 -7.11
C GLY A 19 -14.79 -37.23 -7.34
N THR A 20 -14.03 -36.20 -7.00
CA THR A 20 -12.55 -36.21 -7.08
C THR A 20 -11.96 -37.35 -6.23
N LYS A 21 -12.42 -37.48 -4.98
CA LYS A 21 -11.95 -38.56 -4.10
C LYS A 21 -12.24 -39.93 -4.70
N LYS A 22 -13.45 -40.12 -5.22
CA LYS A 22 -13.89 -41.40 -5.79
C LYS A 22 -13.10 -41.78 -7.05
N VAL A 23 -12.80 -40.81 -7.94
CA VAL A 23 -11.94 -41.02 -9.13
C VAL A 23 -10.55 -41.47 -8.72
N ILE A 24 -9.95 -40.82 -7.71
CA ILE A 24 -8.62 -41.20 -7.24
C ILE A 24 -8.62 -42.63 -6.70
N GLU A 25 -9.61 -43.02 -5.88
CA GLU A 25 -9.76 -44.36 -5.36
C GLU A 25 -9.88 -45.42 -6.46
N GLU A 26 -10.63 -45.14 -7.52
CA GLU A 26 -10.76 -46.07 -8.66
C GLU A 26 -9.48 -46.16 -9.50
N LEU A 27 -8.76 -45.03 -9.70
CA LEU A 27 -7.47 -45.03 -10.40
C LEU A 27 -6.39 -45.81 -9.63
N GLU A 28 -6.41 -45.73 -8.30
CA GLU A 28 -5.52 -46.49 -7.44
C GLU A 28 -5.82 -48.01 -7.52
N LYS A 29 -7.10 -48.40 -7.51
CA LYS A 29 -7.54 -49.80 -7.63
C LYS A 29 -7.09 -50.48 -8.93
N ILE A 30 -7.15 -49.73 -10.05
CA ILE A 30 -6.73 -50.27 -11.37
C ILE A 30 -5.24 -50.05 -11.64
N GLY A 31 -4.49 -49.50 -10.68
CA GLY A 31 -3.04 -49.28 -10.80
C GLY A 31 -2.63 -48.22 -11.85
N SER A 32 -3.55 -47.36 -12.28
CA SER A 32 -3.35 -46.37 -13.32
C SER A 32 -2.96 -44.99 -12.78
N GLY A 33 -3.04 -44.76 -11.46
CA GLY A 33 -2.71 -43.50 -10.84
C GLY A 33 -2.82 -43.54 -9.32
N ASN A 34 -2.33 -42.50 -8.66
CA ASN A 34 -2.41 -42.29 -7.22
C ASN A 34 -2.58 -40.83 -6.87
N ALA A 35 -3.09 -40.54 -5.68
CA ALA A 35 -3.22 -39.19 -5.16
C ALA A 35 -1.85 -38.51 -5.04
N LYS A 36 -1.76 -37.28 -5.54
CA LYS A 36 -0.56 -36.44 -5.39
C LYS A 36 -0.96 -35.03 -4.99
N VAL A 37 -0.33 -34.54 -3.94
CA VAL A 37 -0.46 -33.14 -3.52
C VAL A 37 0.62 -32.33 -4.22
N ASN A 38 0.21 -31.37 -5.05
CA ASN A 38 1.11 -30.41 -5.66
C ASN A 38 1.02 -29.08 -4.89
N TYR A 39 2.14 -28.64 -4.34
CA TYR A 39 2.23 -27.32 -3.72
C TYR A 39 2.56 -26.31 -4.79
N ARG A 40 1.77 -25.23 -4.85
CA ARG A 40 2.03 -24.08 -5.69
C ARG A 40 2.20 -22.85 -4.81
N LEU A 41 3.42 -22.42 -4.67
CA LEU A 41 3.75 -21.14 -4.01
C LEU A 41 3.76 -20.03 -5.06
N ARG A 42 3.35 -18.84 -4.64
CA ARG A 42 3.61 -17.63 -5.42
C ARG A 42 5.02 -17.17 -5.08
N ASP A 43 5.76 -16.74 -6.09
CA ASP A 43 7.03 -16.08 -5.87
C ASP A 43 6.82 -14.83 -5.05
N ALA A 44 7.63 -14.65 -4.02
CA ALA A 44 7.62 -13.47 -3.18
C ALA A 44 8.94 -12.72 -3.36
N VAL A 45 8.85 -11.46 -3.78
CA VAL A 45 10.01 -10.58 -3.89
C VAL A 45 10.27 -9.95 -2.55
N PHE A 46 11.41 -10.25 -1.93
CA PHE A 46 11.83 -9.69 -0.64
C PHE A 46 12.61 -8.38 -0.80
N SER A 47 12.72 -7.82 -1.99
CA SER A 47 13.40 -6.56 -2.26
C SER A 47 12.42 -5.43 -2.56
N ARG A 48 12.86 -4.18 -2.35
CA ARG A 48 12.13 -2.97 -2.65
C ARG A 48 13.01 -1.98 -3.40
N GLN A 49 12.45 -1.35 -4.40
CA GLN A 49 13.05 -0.26 -5.17
C GLN A 49 12.95 1.06 -4.37
N ARG A 50 13.58 1.07 -3.19
CA ARG A 50 13.59 2.20 -2.25
C ARG A 50 15.00 2.47 -1.80
N TYR A 51 15.28 3.71 -1.42
CA TYR A 51 16.53 4.07 -0.77
C TYR A 51 16.53 3.60 0.69
N TRP A 52 15.48 3.97 1.46
CA TRP A 52 15.38 3.61 2.87
C TRP A 52 15.00 2.15 3.08
N GLY A 53 15.90 1.42 3.71
CA GLY A 53 15.79 0.01 4.03
C GLY A 53 17.18 -0.56 4.31
N GLU A 54 17.25 -1.77 4.88
CA GLU A 54 18.50 -2.48 5.05
C GLU A 54 19.06 -2.88 3.68
N PRO A 55 20.32 -2.52 3.34
CA PRO A 55 20.94 -2.91 2.08
C PRO A 55 21.23 -4.41 2.05
N PHE A 56 21.10 -5.02 0.88
CA PHE A 56 21.52 -6.40 0.70
C PHE A 56 23.06 -6.48 0.61
N PRO A 57 23.70 -7.35 1.39
CA PRO A 57 25.15 -7.55 1.30
C PRO A 57 25.51 -8.43 0.09
N VAL A 58 25.17 -7.96 -1.11
CA VAL A 58 25.30 -8.71 -2.36
C VAL A 58 25.94 -7.84 -3.43
N TYR A 59 26.92 -8.39 -4.14
CA TYR A 59 27.48 -7.82 -5.35
C TYR A 59 27.34 -8.81 -6.51
N TYR A 60 27.52 -8.36 -7.75
CA TYR A 60 27.26 -9.16 -8.94
C TYR A 60 28.51 -9.41 -9.77
N VAL A 61 28.84 -10.70 -9.97
CA VAL A 61 29.90 -11.14 -10.87
C VAL A 61 29.28 -11.76 -12.12
N ASN A 62 29.43 -11.14 -13.26
CA ASN A 62 28.79 -11.56 -14.51
C ASN A 62 27.26 -11.75 -14.39
N GLY A 63 26.60 -10.88 -13.65
CA GLY A 63 25.17 -10.96 -13.39
C GLY A 63 24.74 -11.99 -12.35
N LEU A 64 25.66 -12.74 -11.76
CA LEU A 64 25.38 -13.72 -10.71
C LEU A 64 25.64 -13.11 -9.32
N PRO A 65 24.69 -13.22 -8.39
CA PRO A 65 24.83 -12.65 -7.05
C PRO A 65 25.90 -13.38 -6.24
N GLN A 66 26.73 -12.60 -5.54
CA GLN A 66 27.74 -13.07 -4.61
C GLN A 66 27.52 -12.40 -3.25
N MET A 67 27.64 -13.18 -2.16
CA MET A 67 27.49 -12.66 -0.81
C MET A 67 28.77 -12.00 -0.32
N ILE A 68 28.65 -10.85 0.32
CA ILE A 68 29.72 -10.24 1.08
C ILE A 68 29.93 -11.03 2.39
N ASP A 69 31.18 -11.32 2.74
CA ASP A 69 31.50 -12.02 3.98
C ASP A 69 31.04 -11.21 5.20
N LYS A 70 30.45 -11.90 6.19
CA LYS A 70 29.90 -11.28 7.41
C LYS A 70 30.89 -10.40 8.16
N LYS A 71 32.19 -10.66 8.08
CA LYS A 71 33.24 -9.85 8.73
C LYS A 71 33.36 -8.43 8.17
N HIS A 72 32.75 -8.15 7.03
CA HIS A 72 32.75 -6.85 6.36
C HIS A 72 31.40 -6.11 6.50
N LEU A 73 30.50 -6.62 7.34
CA LEU A 73 29.23 -5.99 7.65
C LEU A 73 29.36 -5.08 8.89
N PRO A 74 28.54 -4.05 9.03
CA PRO A 74 27.43 -3.67 8.15
C PRO A 74 27.87 -2.91 6.90
N ILE A 75 27.08 -3.03 5.81
CA ILE A 75 27.15 -2.11 4.68
C ILE A 75 26.26 -0.91 5.00
N VAL A 76 26.80 0.28 4.87
CA VAL A 76 26.09 1.53 5.15
C VAL A 76 25.57 2.12 3.85
N LEU A 77 24.31 2.58 3.84
CA LEU A 77 23.73 3.27 2.69
C LEU A 77 24.54 4.54 2.36
N PRO A 78 24.86 4.77 1.08
CA PRO A 78 25.61 5.93 0.64
C PRO A 78 24.74 7.18 0.64
N GLU A 79 25.32 8.36 0.72
CA GLU A 79 24.58 9.59 0.46
C GLU A 79 24.21 9.68 -1.02
N VAL A 80 23.01 10.16 -1.32
CA VAL A 80 22.50 10.41 -2.67
C VAL A 80 21.86 11.79 -2.73
N GLU A 81 21.99 12.46 -3.85
CA GLU A 81 21.38 13.80 -4.04
C GLU A 81 19.84 13.73 -4.12
N LYS A 82 19.30 12.63 -4.64
CA LYS A 82 17.85 12.42 -4.84
C LYS A 82 17.46 11.01 -4.47
N TYR A 83 16.35 10.88 -3.74
CA TYR A 83 15.73 9.60 -3.37
C TYR A 83 14.73 9.09 -4.42
N LEU A 84 14.86 9.52 -5.65
CA LEU A 84 14.04 9.13 -6.79
C LEU A 84 14.74 8.01 -7.60
N PRO A 85 13.99 7.21 -8.36
CA PRO A 85 14.58 6.32 -9.34
C PRO A 85 15.49 7.07 -10.32
N THR A 86 16.42 6.34 -10.94
CA THR A 86 17.23 6.87 -12.04
C THR A 86 16.37 7.15 -13.28
N GLU A 87 16.87 7.90 -14.23
CA GLU A 87 16.15 8.22 -15.48
C GLU A 87 15.83 6.97 -16.32
N ASP A 88 16.64 5.93 -16.21
CA ASP A 88 16.43 4.61 -16.85
C ASP A 88 15.61 3.63 -15.99
N GLY A 89 15.06 4.09 -14.86
CA GLY A 89 14.13 3.34 -14.01
C GLY A 89 14.79 2.39 -12.99
N GLN A 90 16.11 2.51 -12.74
CA GLN A 90 16.76 1.77 -11.67
C GLN A 90 16.35 2.29 -10.28
N PRO A 91 16.51 1.47 -9.22
CA PRO A 91 16.26 1.92 -7.85
C PRO A 91 17.09 3.17 -7.47
N PRO A 92 16.67 3.94 -6.44
CA PRO A 92 17.35 5.16 -6.02
C PRO A 92 18.85 5.03 -5.74
N LEU A 93 19.32 3.85 -5.28
CA LEU A 93 20.75 3.56 -5.10
C LEU A 93 21.55 3.58 -6.41
N GLY A 94 20.90 3.49 -7.56
CA GLY A 94 21.52 3.69 -8.86
C GLY A 94 22.05 5.10 -9.09
N ASN A 95 21.59 6.11 -8.31
CA ASN A 95 22.10 7.46 -8.33
C ASN A 95 23.35 7.67 -7.45
N ALA A 96 23.76 6.65 -6.69
CA ALA A 96 24.91 6.76 -5.80
C ALA A 96 26.21 6.72 -6.59
N THR A 97 27.13 7.62 -6.25
CA THR A 97 28.48 7.65 -6.84
C THR A 97 29.44 6.68 -6.19
N VAL A 98 29.14 6.26 -4.95
CA VAL A 98 29.96 5.33 -4.13
C VAL A 98 29.07 4.16 -3.72
N TRP A 99 28.91 3.18 -4.63
CA TRP A 99 28.10 1.98 -4.38
C TRP A 99 28.57 0.79 -5.25
N ALA A 100 29.87 0.48 -5.17
CA ALA A 100 30.50 -0.68 -5.77
C ALA A 100 31.33 -1.43 -4.73
N TRP A 101 31.53 -2.73 -4.91
CA TRP A 101 32.28 -3.59 -3.99
C TRP A 101 33.66 -3.93 -4.57
N ASP A 102 34.71 -3.54 -3.86
CA ASP A 102 36.09 -3.93 -4.14
C ASP A 102 36.46 -5.18 -3.34
N VAL A 103 36.65 -6.31 -4.02
CA VAL A 103 36.92 -7.59 -3.33
C VAL A 103 38.32 -7.65 -2.72
N GLU A 104 39.31 -6.88 -3.24
CA GLU A 104 40.67 -6.84 -2.68
C GLU A 104 40.72 -5.95 -1.44
N LYS A 105 40.06 -4.78 -1.46
CA LYS A 105 39.97 -3.87 -0.33
C LYS A 105 38.90 -4.28 0.67
N SER A 106 38.01 -5.18 0.30
CA SER A 106 36.86 -5.61 1.11
C SER A 106 36.03 -4.44 1.61
N GLY A 107 35.69 -3.53 0.69
CA GLY A 107 34.98 -2.29 1.04
C GLY A 107 34.20 -1.70 -0.13
N VAL A 108 33.28 -0.79 0.23
CA VAL A 108 32.50 -0.02 -0.74
C VAL A 108 33.35 1.09 -1.33
N VAL A 109 33.35 1.21 -2.65
CA VAL A 109 34.16 2.17 -3.42
C VAL A 109 33.30 2.90 -4.47
N SER A 110 33.91 3.87 -5.18
CA SER A 110 33.26 4.59 -6.26
C SER A 110 32.80 3.65 -7.38
N CYS A 111 31.61 3.93 -7.92
CA CYS A 111 31.03 3.23 -9.08
C CYS A 111 31.89 3.39 -10.35
N GLU A 112 32.67 4.45 -10.46
CA GLU A 112 33.61 4.67 -11.59
C GLU A 112 34.73 3.62 -11.67
N LEU A 113 34.99 2.92 -10.55
CA LEU A 113 36.03 1.90 -10.47
C LEU A 113 35.54 0.50 -10.89
N ILE A 114 34.28 0.33 -11.26
CA ILE A 114 33.72 -0.96 -11.67
C ILE A 114 34.45 -1.45 -12.94
N ASP A 115 35.20 -2.54 -12.80
CA ASP A 115 35.92 -3.19 -13.86
C ASP A 115 35.47 -4.64 -14.15
N ASN A 116 34.54 -5.14 -13.31
CA ASN A 116 34.03 -6.53 -13.33
C ASN A 116 35.10 -7.61 -13.19
N VAL A 117 36.28 -7.25 -12.65
CA VAL A 117 37.37 -8.15 -12.32
C VAL A 117 37.72 -8.12 -10.84
N LYS A 118 37.80 -6.93 -10.24
CA LYS A 118 38.08 -6.67 -8.83
C LYS A 118 37.01 -5.80 -8.16
N VAL A 119 36.36 -4.92 -8.92
CA VAL A 119 35.35 -4.06 -8.47
C VAL A 119 34.03 -4.36 -9.18
N PHE A 120 33.00 -4.68 -8.40
CA PHE A 120 31.72 -5.18 -8.89
C PHE A 120 30.56 -4.31 -8.44
N PRO A 121 29.45 -4.24 -9.22
CA PRO A 121 28.25 -3.52 -8.81
C PRO A 121 27.59 -4.18 -7.60
N LEU A 122 27.15 -3.38 -6.63
CA LEU A 122 26.32 -3.79 -5.50
C LEU A 122 24.84 -3.85 -5.89
N GLU A 123 24.06 -4.62 -5.11
CA GLU A 123 22.61 -4.66 -5.23
C GLU A 123 21.99 -3.26 -4.97
N LEU A 124 21.11 -2.83 -5.87
CA LEU A 124 20.48 -1.51 -5.81
C LEU A 124 19.17 -1.48 -5.00
N ASN A 125 18.56 -2.64 -4.77
CA ASN A 125 17.37 -2.76 -3.96
C ASN A 125 17.73 -2.81 -2.47
N THR A 126 16.77 -2.44 -1.63
CA THR A 126 16.85 -2.60 -0.18
C THR A 126 15.84 -3.64 0.32
N MET A 127 16.03 -4.15 1.53
CA MET A 127 15.07 -5.02 2.18
C MET A 127 13.80 -4.24 2.52
N PRO A 128 12.64 -4.90 2.58
CA PRO A 128 11.42 -4.25 3.06
C PRO A 128 11.56 -3.88 4.54
N GLY A 129 10.78 -2.89 5.00
CA GLY A 129 10.74 -2.51 6.41
C GLY A 129 10.40 -3.66 7.36
N TRP A 130 9.84 -4.75 6.86
CA TRP A 130 9.60 -5.98 7.62
C TRP A 130 10.87 -6.72 8.04
N ALA A 131 11.99 -6.49 7.39
CA ALA A 131 13.26 -7.12 7.78
C ALA A 131 13.59 -6.80 9.23
N GLY A 132 13.62 -5.52 9.62
CA GLY A 132 13.87 -5.09 10.99
C GLY A 132 12.68 -5.31 11.92
N SER A 133 11.47 -4.98 11.51
CA SER A 133 10.27 -5.10 12.35
C SER A 133 9.89 -6.54 12.69
N SER A 134 10.47 -7.53 12.01
CA SER A 134 10.16 -8.94 12.24
C SER A 134 10.90 -9.57 13.42
N TRP A 135 11.82 -8.86 14.05
CA TRP A 135 12.60 -9.36 15.18
C TRP A 135 12.97 -8.26 16.21
N TYR A 136 12.43 -7.03 16.08
CA TYR A 136 12.80 -5.87 16.87
C TYR A 136 12.67 -6.09 18.39
N TRP A 137 11.72 -6.90 18.86
CA TRP A 137 11.54 -7.19 20.28
C TRP A 137 12.76 -7.90 20.89
N MET A 138 13.43 -8.78 20.12
CA MET A 138 14.69 -9.39 20.57
C MET A 138 15.79 -8.35 20.69
N ARG A 139 15.89 -7.42 19.75
CA ARG A 139 16.85 -6.31 19.83
C ARG A 139 16.61 -5.44 21.05
N TYR A 140 15.36 -5.22 21.45
CA TYR A 140 15.02 -4.44 22.65
C TYR A 140 15.44 -5.12 23.95
N MET A 141 15.58 -6.45 23.97
CA MET A 141 16.09 -7.17 25.14
C MET A 141 17.55 -6.84 25.45
N ASP A 142 18.31 -6.38 24.44
CA ASP A 142 19.71 -5.97 24.56
C ASP A 142 20.05 -4.83 23.58
N ALA A 143 19.37 -3.71 23.73
CA ALA A 143 19.36 -2.59 22.77
C ALA A 143 20.73 -1.91 22.59
N HIS A 144 21.63 -2.00 23.57
CA HIS A 144 22.93 -1.33 23.55
C HIS A 144 24.08 -2.23 23.10
N ASN A 145 23.81 -3.48 22.74
CA ASN A 145 24.83 -4.40 22.26
C ASN A 145 25.39 -3.93 20.92
N THR A 146 26.71 -3.84 20.81
CA THR A 146 27.41 -3.40 19.61
C THR A 146 28.03 -4.55 18.80
N GLU A 147 28.06 -5.74 19.37
CA GLU A 147 28.76 -6.90 18.79
C GLU A 147 27.79 -7.86 18.05
N GLU A 148 26.57 -7.98 18.59
CA GLU A 148 25.53 -8.85 18.05
C GLU A 148 24.14 -8.24 18.20
N PHE A 149 23.13 -8.81 17.55
CA PHE A 149 21.78 -8.24 17.58
C PHE A 149 21.10 -8.32 18.97
N ALA A 150 21.46 -9.30 19.78
CA ALA A 150 21.15 -9.41 21.19
C ALA A 150 21.97 -10.55 21.82
N ASN A 151 22.40 -10.37 23.05
CA ASN A 151 23.17 -11.35 23.81
C ASN A 151 22.32 -12.57 24.15
N GLU A 152 22.91 -13.77 24.09
CA GLU A 152 22.22 -15.03 24.37
C GLU A 152 21.65 -15.10 25.79
N GLU A 153 22.35 -14.55 26.80
CA GLU A 153 21.88 -14.54 28.20
C GLU A 153 20.63 -13.66 28.35
N ALA A 154 20.62 -12.49 27.72
CA ALA A 154 19.46 -11.60 27.71
C ALA A 154 18.26 -12.26 27.01
N LEU A 155 18.48 -12.91 25.87
CA LEU A 155 17.44 -13.64 25.14
C LEU A 155 16.88 -14.81 25.96
N LYS A 156 17.73 -15.56 26.67
CA LYS A 156 17.31 -16.66 27.55
C LYS A 156 16.58 -16.15 28.80
N TYR A 157 16.92 -14.96 29.31
CA TYR A 157 16.26 -14.37 30.46
C TYR A 157 14.84 -13.88 30.13
N TRP A 158 14.68 -13.15 29.02
CA TRP A 158 13.40 -12.57 28.62
C TRP A 158 12.50 -13.54 27.84
N GLU A 159 13.07 -14.46 27.09
CA GLU A 159 12.37 -15.45 26.23
C GLU A 159 11.38 -14.80 25.26
N ASN A 160 10.12 -15.26 25.30
CA ASN A 160 9.05 -14.70 24.51
C ASN A 160 8.48 -13.42 25.15
N VAL A 161 7.90 -12.55 24.34
CA VAL A 161 7.09 -11.43 24.82
C VAL A 161 5.84 -11.97 25.53
N ASP A 162 5.62 -11.57 26.78
CA ASP A 162 4.51 -12.09 27.60
C ASP A 162 3.14 -11.66 27.06
N LEU A 163 3.01 -10.41 26.60
CA LEU A 163 1.79 -9.83 26.06
C LEU A 163 2.10 -8.95 24.85
N TYR A 164 1.52 -9.29 23.71
CA TYR A 164 1.62 -8.54 22.48
C TYR A 164 0.25 -8.05 22.06
N ILE A 165 0.11 -6.75 21.83
CA ILE A 165 -1.19 -6.10 21.53
C ILE A 165 -1.08 -5.38 20.21
N GLY A 166 -2.01 -5.64 19.29
CA GLY A 166 -2.02 -4.99 17.98
C GLY A 166 -3.29 -5.26 17.20
N GLY A 167 -3.55 -4.42 16.19
CA GLY A 167 -4.72 -4.56 15.35
C GLY A 167 -4.65 -5.73 14.38
N SER A 168 -5.81 -6.17 13.88
CA SER A 168 -5.94 -7.29 12.92
C SER A 168 -5.29 -6.99 11.56
N GLU A 169 -5.11 -5.73 11.21
CA GLU A 169 -4.44 -5.30 9.99
C GLU A 169 -2.98 -5.76 9.88
N HIS A 170 -2.36 -6.09 11.01
CA HIS A 170 -0.99 -6.59 11.06
C HIS A 170 -0.87 -8.10 10.84
N ALA A 171 -1.99 -8.84 10.76
CA ALA A 171 -2.00 -10.31 10.71
C ALA A 171 -1.27 -10.87 9.48
N THR A 172 -1.53 -10.33 8.29
CA THR A 172 -0.96 -10.81 7.02
C THR A 172 0.44 -10.26 6.71
N GLY A 173 0.90 -9.30 7.47
CA GLY A 173 2.23 -8.69 7.34
C GLY A 173 3.08 -8.98 8.58
N HIS A 174 3.11 -8.04 9.51
CA HIS A 174 3.99 -8.06 10.66
C HIS A 174 3.90 -9.35 11.51
N LEU A 175 2.69 -9.80 11.88
CA LEU A 175 2.54 -10.98 12.74
C LEU A 175 2.99 -12.27 12.05
N LEU A 176 2.70 -12.43 10.76
CA LEU A 176 3.15 -13.57 9.97
C LEU A 176 4.68 -13.59 9.88
N TYR A 177 5.29 -12.46 9.53
CA TYR A 177 6.75 -12.36 9.40
C TYR A 177 7.47 -12.47 10.74
N SER A 178 6.93 -11.92 11.83
CA SER A 178 7.46 -12.07 13.18
C SER A 178 7.57 -13.55 13.56
N ARG A 179 6.52 -14.31 13.30
CA ARG A 179 6.51 -15.74 13.57
C ARG A 179 7.48 -16.52 12.68
N PHE A 180 7.52 -16.21 11.39
CA PHE A 180 8.45 -16.82 10.44
C PHE A 180 9.91 -16.57 10.83
N TRP A 181 10.27 -15.30 11.09
CA TRP A 181 11.61 -14.93 11.49
C TRP A 181 12.02 -15.53 12.83
N ASN A 182 11.12 -15.56 13.80
CA ASN A 182 11.41 -16.17 15.10
C ASN A 182 11.76 -17.66 14.95
N LYS A 183 10.98 -18.41 14.16
CA LYS A 183 11.27 -19.83 13.89
C LYS A 183 12.59 -20.00 13.15
N PHE A 184 12.84 -19.20 12.11
CA PHE A 184 14.11 -19.21 11.39
C PHE A 184 15.31 -18.91 12.31
N LEU A 185 15.21 -17.88 13.15
CA LEU A 185 16.27 -17.54 14.09
C LEU A 185 16.47 -18.65 15.14
N LYS A 186 15.42 -19.31 15.57
CA LYS A 186 15.52 -20.49 16.43
C LYS A 186 16.25 -21.66 15.73
N ASP A 187 15.87 -21.98 14.50
CA ASP A 187 16.52 -23.02 13.71
C ASP A 187 18.02 -22.73 13.48
N ARG A 188 18.38 -21.45 13.46
CA ARG A 188 19.77 -20.99 13.37
C ARG A 188 20.49 -20.84 14.71
N GLY A 189 19.81 -21.09 15.84
CA GLY A 189 20.37 -21.03 17.20
C GLY A 189 20.42 -19.63 17.81
N TYR A 190 19.75 -18.64 17.22
CA TYR A 190 19.73 -17.25 17.72
C TYR A 190 18.53 -16.93 18.60
N ALA A 191 17.40 -17.59 18.45
CA ALA A 191 16.21 -17.38 19.28
C ALA A 191 16.00 -18.54 20.25
N PRO A 192 15.65 -18.32 21.53
CA PRO A 192 15.46 -19.38 22.51
C PRO A 192 14.13 -20.12 22.34
N THR A 193 13.12 -19.50 21.73
CA THR A 193 11.74 -20.00 21.68
C THR A 193 11.23 -20.16 20.25
N GLU A 194 10.23 -21.03 20.04
CA GLU A 194 9.60 -21.23 18.73
C GLU A 194 8.63 -20.11 18.35
N GLU A 195 7.90 -19.61 19.34
CA GLU A 195 6.89 -18.59 19.14
C GLU A 195 7.38 -17.27 19.73
N PRO A 196 7.17 -16.15 19.07
CA PRO A 196 7.65 -14.85 19.56
C PRO A 196 6.87 -14.32 20.75
N PHE A 197 5.58 -14.65 20.84
CA PHE A 197 4.65 -14.09 21.81
C PHE A 197 3.92 -15.16 22.58
N LYS A 198 3.86 -15.05 23.92
CA LYS A 198 3.07 -15.97 24.78
C LYS A 198 1.57 -15.71 24.64
N LYS A 199 1.19 -14.44 24.53
CA LYS A 199 -0.21 -14.02 24.37
C LYS A 199 -0.31 -12.87 23.38
N LEU A 200 -1.16 -13.05 22.37
CA LEU A 200 -1.54 -12.01 21.42
C LEU A 200 -2.96 -11.54 21.72
N ILE A 201 -3.15 -10.24 21.91
CA ILE A 201 -4.47 -9.60 21.98
C ILE A 201 -4.65 -8.75 20.73
N ASN A 202 -5.67 -9.12 19.95
CA ASN A 202 -6.06 -8.37 18.78
C ASN A 202 -7.31 -7.56 19.14
N GLN A 203 -7.11 -6.30 19.55
CA GLN A 203 -8.19 -5.42 20.03
C GLN A 203 -9.08 -4.87 18.91
N GLY A 204 -8.77 -5.15 17.64
CA GLY A 204 -9.44 -4.53 16.50
C GLY A 204 -8.88 -3.12 16.19
N MET A 205 -9.57 -2.42 15.30
CA MET A 205 -9.20 -1.08 14.86
C MET A 205 -9.90 -0.02 15.71
N ILE A 206 -9.17 1.04 16.05
CA ILE A 206 -9.78 2.24 16.61
C ILE A 206 -10.55 2.93 15.49
N LEU A 207 -11.82 3.17 15.73
CA LEU A 207 -12.73 3.81 14.78
C LEU A 207 -13.04 5.23 15.24
N GLY A 208 -13.17 6.12 14.27
CA GLY A 208 -13.61 7.49 14.48
C GLY A 208 -14.69 7.89 13.48
N MET A 209 -15.39 8.96 13.78
CA MET A 209 -16.32 9.55 12.81
C MET A 209 -15.55 10.41 11.83
N SER A 210 -15.61 10.03 10.57
CA SER A 210 -15.14 10.86 9.44
C SER A 210 -16.30 11.66 8.85
N ALA A 211 -15.95 12.74 8.21
CA ALA A 211 -16.91 13.55 7.48
C ALA A 211 -16.43 13.82 6.06
N PHE A 212 -17.39 13.90 5.14
CA PHE A 212 -17.10 13.98 3.72
C PHE A 212 -17.89 15.10 3.06
N VAL A 213 -17.20 15.84 2.20
CA VAL A 213 -17.81 16.69 1.18
C VAL A 213 -17.72 16.00 -0.17
N TYR A 214 -18.67 16.27 -1.06
CA TYR A 214 -18.80 15.57 -2.32
C TYR A 214 -18.50 16.49 -3.49
N ARG A 215 -17.34 16.24 -4.11
CA ARG A 215 -16.89 17.00 -5.26
C ARG A 215 -17.55 16.49 -6.52
N PHE A 216 -18.13 17.42 -7.27
CA PHE A 216 -18.62 17.20 -8.63
C PHE A 216 -17.63 17.82 -9.60
N SER A 217 -17.12 17.04 -10.52
CA SER A 217 -16.23 17.51 -11.55
C SER A 217 -16.63 16.96 -12.91
N TRP A 218 -16.52 17.80 -13.90
CA TRP A 218 -16.80 17.45 -15.29
C TRP A 218 -15.73 18.11 -16.16
N LEU A 219 -15.15 17.36 -17.05
CA LEU A 219 -14.16 17.88 -17.98
C LEU A 219 -14.84 18.85 -18.92
N VAL A 220 -14.35 20.07 -18.98
CA VAL A 220 -14.89 21.12 -19.81
C VAL A 220 -13.82 21.71 -20.70
N THR A 221 -14.25 22.15 -21.89
CA THR A 221 -13.40 22.82 -22.87
C THR A 221 -14.02 24.15 -23.23
N CYS A 222 -13.18 25.09 -23.57
CA CYS A 222 -13.57 26.32 -24.25
C CYS A 222 -12.93 26.33 -25.66
N ALA A 223 -13.58 26.94 -26.62
CA ALA A 223 -13.06 27.15 -27.97
C ALA A 223 -12.63 28.60 -28.13
N PRO A 224 -11.41 28.98 -27.75
CA PRO A 224 -10.86 30.26 -28.12
C PRO A 224 -10.60 30.31 -29.64
N SER A 225 -10.45 31.45 -30.18
CA SER A 225 -10.25 31.69 -31.63
C SER A 225 -9.02 30.97 -32.23
N GLU A 226 -8.18 30.36 -31.42
CA GLU A 226 -6.91 29.69 -31.82
C GLU A 226 -6.80 28.20 -31.45
N GLY A 227 -7.84 27.54 -30.93
CA GLY A 227 -7.83 26.10 -30.62
C GLY A 227 -8.61 25.71 -29.35
N LEU A 228 -8.68 24.40 -29.08
CA LEU A 228 -9.31 23.85 -27.85
C LEU A 228 -8.35 24.01 -26.67
N GLU A 229 -8.77 24.76 -25.66
CA GLU A 229 -8.05 24.89 -24.40
C GLU A 229 -8.80 24.13 -23.29
N MET A 230 -8.10 23.30 -22.54
CA MET A 230 -8.66 22.64 -21.36
C MET A 230 -8.62 23.58 -20.15
N ILE A 231 -9.75 23.71 -19.45
CA ILE A 231 -9.80 24.50 -18.21
C ILE A 231 -9.35 23.61 -17.06
N GLU A 232 -8.04 23.55 -16.79
CA GLU A 232 -7.47 22.69 -15.73
C GLU A 232 -7.63 23.26 -14.31
N GLN A 233 -7.80 24.57 -14.16
CA GLN A 233 -7.92 25.21 -12.85
C GLN A 233 -9.33 25.75 -12.61
N MET A 234 -10.25 24.83 -12.36
CA MET A 234 -11.58 25.23 -11.95
C MET A 234 -11.71 25.13 -10.44
N GLY A 235 -12.35 26.14 -9.86
CA GLY A 235 -12.73 26.13 -8.47
C GLY A 235 -13.46 24.80 -8.13
N SER A 236 -13.22 24.27 -6.95
CA SER A 236 -13.87 23.03 -6.52
C SER A 236 -15.38 23.27 -6.38
N PHE A 237 -16.18 22.41 -7.02
CA PHE A 237 -17.64 22.47 -6.97
C PHE A 237 -18.16 21.29 -6.14
N PHE A 238 -18.94 21.58 -5.11
CA PHE A 238 -19.40 20.60 -4.15
C PHE A 238 -20.91 20.50 -4.11
N ILE A 239 -21.43 19.28 -4.04
CA ILE A 239 -22.86 19.00 -3.91
C ILE A 239 -23.17 18.40 -2.54
N SER A 240 -24.29 18.82 -1.92
CA SER A 240 -24.71 18.30 -0.61
C SER A 240 -24.98 16.81 -0.63
N LYS A 241 -24.81 16.12 0.50
CA LYS A 241 -24.95 14.66 0.68
C LYS A 241 -26.21 14.09 0.04
N THR A 242 -27.38 14.70 0.27
CA THR A 242 -28.64 14.19 -0.24
C THR A 242 -28.70 14.23 -1.78
N LYS A 243 -28.15 15.28 -2.38
CA LYS A 243 -28.07 15.40 -3.84
C LYS A 243 -27.08 14.39 -4.44
N TYR A 244 -25.93 14.24 -3.81
CA TYR A 244 -24.95 13.22 -4.17
C TYR A 244 -25.57 11.83 -4.15
N ASP A 245 -26.28 11.46 -3.07
CA ASP A 245 -26.90 10.15 -2.95
C ASP A 245 -27.97 9.89 -4.01
N LYS A 246 -28.75 10.91 -4.39
CA LYS A 246 -29.73 10.80 -5.47
C LYS A 246 -29.05 10.51 -6.80
N ILE A 247 -27.99 11.26 -7.12
CA ILE A 247 -27.23 11.10 -8.38
C ILE A 247 -26.59 9.71 -8.46
N ILE A 248 -25.94 9.26 -7.40
CA ILE A 248 -25.33 7.91 -7.36
C ILE A 248 -26.37 6.78 -7.52
N LYS A 249 -27.60 7.02 -7.04
CA LYS A 249 -28.73 6.08 -7.21
C LYS A 249 -29.40 6.16 -8.58
N GLY A 250 -28.90 7.01 -9.47
CA GLY A 250 -29.39 7.14 -10.85
C GLY A 250 -30.51 8.16 -11.06
N ASP A 251 -30.67 9.13 -10.18
CA ASP A 251 -31.62 10.24 -10.35
C ASP A 251 -31.11 11.20 -11.44
N LEU A 252 -31.58 10.99 -12.67
CA LEU A 252 -31.19 11.79 -13.84
C LEU A 252 -31.67 13.25 -13.75
N VAL A 253 -32.76 13.51 -13.05
CA VAL A 253 -33.29 14.88 -12.88
C VAL A 253 -32.35 15.69 -11.98
N GLU A 254 -31.91 15.11 -10.88
CA GLU A 254 -30.96 15.77 -9.99
C GLU A 254 -29.58 15.93 -10.64
N LEU A 255 -29.16 14.95 -11.45
CA LEU A 255 -27.94 15.02 -12.22
C LEU A 255 -27.95 16.19 -13.21
N GLU A 256 -29.02 16.35 -14.00
CA GLU A 256 -29.14 17.46 -14.97
C GLU A 256 -29.16 18.83 -14.28
N LYS A 257 -29.84 18.97 -13.13
CA LYS A 257 -29.80 20.21 -12.34
C LYS A 257 -28.36 20.53 -11.86
N ALA A 258 -27.63 19.52 -11.42
CA ALA A 258 -26.24 19.72 -10.99
C ALA A 258 -25.35 20.15 -12.17
N LYS A 259 -25.54 19.57 -13.36
CA LYS A 259 -24.83 19.95 -14.59
C LYS A 259 -25.11 21.40 -15.00
N GLU A 260 -26.40 21.77 -15.06
CA GLU A 260 -26.77 23.15 -15.40
C GLU A 260 -26.15 24.18 -14.45
N LEU A 261 -26.23 23.90 -13.14
CA LEU A 261 -25.65 24.80 -12.14
C LEU A 261 -24.13 24.87 -12.27
N TYR A 262 -23.47 23.73 -12.51
CA TYR A 262 -22.03 23.68 -12.73
C TYR A 262 -21.61 24.53 -13.92
N LEU A 263 -22.24 24.37 -15.09
CA LEU A 263 -21.94 25.15 -16.28
C LEU A 263 -22.23 26.65 -16.10
N LYS A 264 -23.33 26.99 -15.41
CA LYS A 264 -23.66 28.37 -15.08
C LYS A 264 -22.61 29.00 -14.15
N THR A 265 -22.15 28.25 -13.15
CA THR A 265 -21.09 28.70 -12.25
C THR A 265 -19.81 28.97 -13.01
N LEU A 266 -19.43 28.08 -13.94
CA LEU A 266 -18.25 28.25 -14.76
C LEU A 266 -18.34 29.47 -15.69
N ALA A 267 -19.47 29.66 -16.37
CA ALA A 267 -19.68 30.81 -17.22
C ALA A 267 -19.60 32.14 -16.45
N ASN A 268 -19.99 32.15 -15.17
CA ASN A 268 -19.85 33.30 -14.31
C ASN A 268 -18.41 33.54 -13.83
N LEU A 269 -17.65 32.47 -13.55
CA LEU A 269 -16.27 32.57 -13.11
C LEU A 269 -15.31 32.92 -14.27
N PHE A 270 -15.65 32.46 -15.48
CA PHE A 270 -14.79 32.63 -16.66
C PHE A 270 -15.61 33.17 -17.86
N PRO A 271 -16.17 34.39 -17.77
CA PRO A 271 -17.02 34.94 -18.81
C PRO A 271 -16.29 35.12 -20.16
N GLU A 272 -14.98 35.31 -20.12
CA GLU A 272 -14.13 35.42 -21.32
C GLU A 272 -13.90 34.07 -22.04
N LYS A 273 -14.19 32.95 -21.37
CA LYS A 273 -14.03 31.59 -21.92
C LYS A 273 -15.32 30.99 -22.47
N ALA A 274 -16.41 31.74 -22.44
CA ALA A 274 -17.68 31.26 -23.02
C ALA A 274 -17.65 31.29 -24.56
N PRO A 275 -18.31 30.30 -25.25
CA PRO A 275 -19.07 29.18 -24.70
C PRO A 275 -18.19 28.07 -24.15
N ILE A 276 -18.63 27.47 -23.03
CA ILE A 276 -17.97 26.33 -22.41
C ILE A 276 -18.69 25.06 -22.88
N ASP A 277 -17.96 24.11 -23.40
CA ASP A 277 -18.47 22.80 -23.81
C ASP A 277 -17.94 21.70 -22.88
N THR A 278 -18.57 20.55 -22.92
CA THR A 278 -18.27 19.44 -22.00
C THR A 278 -17.75 18.24 -22.75
N LEU A 279 -16.74 17.58 -22.17
CA LEU A 279 -16.15 16.37 -22.71
C LEU A 279 -16.20 15.22 -21.67
N GLY A 280 -16.60 14.05 -22.14
CA GLY A 280 -16.54 12.82 -21.32
C GLY A 280 -17.56 12.74 -20.19
N ASP A 281 -17.26 11.89 -19.22
CA ASP A 281 -18.14 11.56 -18.12
C ASP A 281 -17.91 12.47 -16.90
N ILE A 282 -18.97 12.60 -16.09
CA ILE A 282 -18.92 13.29 -14.82
C ILE A 282 -18.19 12.42 -13.81
N HIS A 283 -17.33 13.05 -13.04
CA HIS A 283 -16.64 12.40 -11.94
C HIS A 283 -17.16 12.95 -10.59
N LEU A 284 -17.62 12.01 -9.74
CA LEU A 284 -18.04 12.28 -8.37
C LEU A 284 -17.04 11.68 -7.41
N SER A 285 -16.53 12.46 -6.46
CA SER A 285 -15.60 11.98 -5.44
C SER A 285 -15.95 12.49 -4.06
N SER A 286 -15.79 11.63 -3.05
CA SER A 286 -15.85 12.02 -1.64
C SER A 286 -14.48 12.50 -1.18
N ILE A 287 -14.46 13.60 -0.44
CA ILE A 287 -13.23 14.18 0.11
C ILE A 287 -13.43 14.34 1.61
N HIS A 288 -12.48 13.84 2.40
CA HIS A 288 -12.46 14.06 3.84
C HIS A 288 -12.39 15.54 4.15
N VAL A 289 -13.14 15.95 5.16
CA VAL A 289 -13.13 17.32 5.66
C VAL A 289 -12.81 17.33 7.16
N ASP A 290 -12.08 18.36 7.60
CA ASP A 290 -11.73 18.54 9.00
C ASP A 290 -13.01 18.73 9.84
N LEU A 291 -13.12 17.97 10.93
CA LEU A 291 -14.29 18.00 11.81
C LEU A 291 -14.54 19.38 12.42
N SER A 292 -13.53 20.21 12.56
CA SER A 292 -13.68 21.60 13.03
C SER A 292 -14.53 22.47 12.10
N CYS A 293 -14.66 22.07 10.81
CA CYS A 293 -15.50 22.76 9.83
C CYS A 293 -16.98 22.32 9.89
N ILE A 294 -17.38 21.47 10.85
CA ILE A 294 -18.68 20.83 10.84
C ILE A 294 -19.41 21.08 12.14
N ASN A 295 -20.72 21.28 12.05
CA ASN A 295 -21.59 21.19 13.20
C ASN A 295 -21.95 19.72 13.46
N ASP A 296 -21.44 19.15 14.54
CA ASP A 296 -21.60 17.73 14.88
C ASP A 296 -23.04 17.30 15.14
N ILE A 297 -23.93 18.24 15.46
CA ILE A 297 -25.37 17.97 15.75
C ILE A 297 -26.18 17.93 14.45
N THR A 298 -25.93 18.88 13.55
CA THR A 298 -26.73 19.06 12.33
C THR A 298 -26.07 18.45 11.09
N ASN A 299 -24.81 18.05 11.18
CA ASN A 299 -23.95 17.65 10.04
C ASN A 299 -23.82 18.73 8.95
N GLU A 300 -24.02 19.98 9.34
CA GLU A 300 -23.91 21.13 8.45
C GLU A 300 -22.46 21.59 8.35
N LEU A 301 -21.97 21.84 7.13
CA LEU A 301 -20.65 22.38 6.86
C LEU A 301 -20.63 23.89 7.12
N ASP A 302 -19.68 24.37 7.90
CA ASP A 302 -19.29 25.77 7.94
C ASP A 302 -18.48 26.09 6.68
N ILE A 303 -19.16 26.63 5.68
CA ILE A 303 -18.58 26.89 4.34
C ILE A 303 -17.41 27.87 4.42
N GLU A 304 -17.49 28.89 5.27
CA GLU A 304 -16.43 29.88 5.42
C GLU A 304 -15.18 29.26 6.05
N LYS A 305 -15.34 28.42 7.08
CA LYS A 305 -14.21 27.68 7.63
C LYS A 305 -13.61 26.71 6.63
N PHE A 306 -14.44 26.03 5.84
CA PHE A 306 -13.98 25.10 4.82
C PHE A 306 -13.17 25.83 3.72
N LYS A 307 -13.64 26.98 3.23
CA LYS A 307 -12.92 27.79 2.25
C LYS A 307 -11.57 28.28 2.77
N ASN A 308 -11.48 28.56 4.06
CA ASN A 308 -10.25 28.99 4.71
C ASN A 308 -9.36 27.82 5.17
N TRP A 309 -9.85 26.58 5.17
CA TRP A 309 -9.09 25.41 5.62
C TRP A 309 -7.91 25.08 4.68
N ARG A 310 -8.12 25.21 3.37
CA ARG A 310 -7.06 25.02 2.37
C ARG A 310 -7.19 26.04 1.25
N GLU A 311 -6.08 26.62 0.83
CA GLU A 311 -6.01 27.66 -0.20
C GLU A 311 -6.76 27.31 -1.49
N HIS A 312 -6.64 26.07 -1.97
CA HIS A 312 -7.32 25.60 -3.19
C HIS A 312 -8.84 25.46 -3.07
N TYR A 313 -9.42 25.65 -1.87
CA TYR A 313 -10.87 25.70 -1.67
C TYR A 313 -11.40 27.13 -1.48
N ALA A 314 -10.53 28.14 -1.49
CA ALA A 314 -10.94 29.53 -1.27
C ALA A 314 -12.08 29.97 -2.20
N ASN A 315 -12.07 29.52 -3.45
CA ASN A 315 -13.08 29.82 -4.46
C ASN A 315 -14.06 28.63 -4.69
N ALA A 316 -14.24 27.76 -3.71
CA ALA A 316 -15.14 26.63 -3.84
C ALA A 316 -16.60 27.07 -3.89
N GLU A 317 -17.39 26.44 -4.76
CA GLU A 317 -18.83 26.68 -4.93
C GLU A 317 -19.64 25.47 -4.42
N PHE A 318 -20.81 25.74 -3.87
CA PHE A 318 -21.59 24.74 -3.15
C PHE A 318 -23.04 24.69 -3.62
N VAL A 319 -23.52 23.49 -3.93
CA VAL A 319 -24.95 23.23 -4.18
C VAL A 319 -25.61 22.87 -2.85
N LEU A 320 -26.34 23.82 -2.35
CA LEU A 320 -26.99 23.71 -1.05
C LEU A 320 -28.32 22.95 -1.13
N GLU A 321 -28.79 22.52 0.03
CA GLU A 321 -30.09 21.93 0.28
C GLU A 321 -30.76 22.75 1.37
N ASP A 322 -31.88 23.40 1.03
CA ASP A 322 -32.58 24.33 1.92
C ASP A 322 -31.68 25.41 2.56
N GLY A 323 -30.71 25.90 1.77
CA GLY A 323 -29.77 26.91 2.21
C GLY A 323 -28.56 26.38 3.02
N LYS A 324 -28.42 25.07 3.16
CA LYS A 324 -27.39 24.41 3.96
C LYS A 324 -26.60 23.39 3.13
N TYR A 325 -25.35 23.17 3.48
CA TYR A 325 -24.56 22.08 2.96
C TYR A 325 -24.44 20.97 3.99
N ILE A 326 -25.00 19.82 3.69
CA ILE A 326 -24.97 18.65 4.59
C ILE A 326 -23.83 17.72 4.14
N VAL A 327 -22.95 17.37 5.09
CA VAL A 327 -21.84 16.44 4.88
C VAL A 327 -22.28 15.00 5.07
N GLY A 328 -21.54 14.06 4.47
CA GLY A 328 -21.64 12.64 4.82
C GLY A 328 -20.87 12.35 6.10
N ARG A 329 -21.34 11.36 6.85
CA ARG A 329 -20.67 10.87 8.06
C ARG A 329 -20.52 9.36 7.94
N GLU A 330 -19.31 8.88 8.15
CA GLU A 330 -19.00 7.45 8.15
C GLU A 330 -18.08 7.12 9.32
N VAL A 331 -18.21 5.89 9.81
CA VAL A 331 -17.27 5.37 10.81
C VAL A 331 -16.12 4.73 10.08
N GLU A 332 -14.94 5.28 10.26
CA GLU A 332 -13.73 4.79 9.62
C GLU A 332 -12.64 4.49 10.63
N LYS A 333 -11.61 3.77 10.17
CA LYS A 333 -10.41 3.57 10.95
C LYS A 333 -9.71 4.91 11.19
N MET A 334 -9.40 5.22 12.45
CA MET A 334 -8.53 6.35 12.77
C MET A 334 -7.12 6.07 12.26
N SER A 335 -6.60 7.01 11.49
CA SER A 335 -5.22 6.96 10.96
C SER A 335 -4.28 7.78 11.84
#